data_1b1a86a2a5576ee509a93c09f3368ec5
#
_entry.id   1b1a86a2a5576ee509a93c09f3368ec5
#
_cell.length_a   1.000
_cell.length_b   1.000
_cell.length_c   1.000
_cell.angle_alpha   90.00
_cell.angle_beta   90.00
_cell.angle_gamma   90.00
#
_symmetry.space_group_name_H-M   'P 1'
#
loop_
_entity.id
_entity.type
_entity.pdbx_description
1 polymer ?
#
loop_
_entity_poly.entity_id
_entity_poly.type
_entity_poly.pdbx_seq_one_letter_code
_entity_poly.pdbx_strand_id
1 'polypeptide(L)'
;MRRLMNVLIFTAAVAIVAAPTQARAEGYVSPWAGVNFGSSVDNGRGAFGVNAGGMGKGIIGGELGFGYSPSFFGTQNDFGNNTVIDFMANVILGVPIGGTHGAGVRPYATAGLGLIRTQIDGGTVAKVQSSNNDLGWNAGAGVMGYFTDHVGIRGDLRYFRNIQGNVINNIDFGKFHYWRGSIGVVIR
;
A
#
# COMPACT_ATOMS: atom_id res chain seq x y z
N MET A 1 -4.66 5.08 26.32
CA MET A 1 -5.35 4.46 25.17
C MET A 1 -4.48 4.36 23.91
N ARG A 2 -3.80 5.43 23.44
CA ARG A 2 -2.95 5.38 22.22
C ARG A 2 -1.82 4.32 22.24
N ARG A 3 -1.16 4.10 23.37
CA ARG A 3 -0.08 3.09 23.49
C ARG A 3 -0.58 1.65 23.41
N LEU A 4 -1.74 1.36 23.98
CA LEU A 4 -2.37 0.05 23.92
C LEU A 4 -2.83 -0.32 22.49
N MET A 5 -3.34 0.66 21.74
CA MET A 5 -3.76 0.48 20.35
C MET A 5 -2.58 0.17 19.43
N ASN A 6 -1.45 0.85 19.63
CA ASN A 6 -0.23 0.57 18.84
C ASN A 6 0.37 -0.82 19.14
N VAL A 7 0.30 -1.28 20.40
CA VAL A 7 0.74 -2.63 20.77
C VAL A 7 -0.19 -3.68 20.18
N LEU A 8 -1.50 -3.48 20.18
CA LEU A 8 -2.47 -4.41 19.58
C LEU A 8 -2.29 -4.55 18.07
N ILE A 9 -2.03 -3.45 17.36
CA ILE A 9 -1.80 -3.45 15.90
C ILE A 9 -0.47 -4.18 15.60
N PHE A 10 0.58 -3.93 16.39
CA PHE A 10 1.87 -4.60 16.20
C PHE A 10 1.79 -6.10 16.51
N THR A 11 1.04 -6.47 17.55
CA THR A 11 0.84 -7.89 17.92
C THR A 11 0.00 -8.63 16.87
N ALA A 12 -1.03 -7.99 16.29
CA ALA A 12 -1.82 -8.56 15.20
C ALA A 12 -1.00 -8.74 13.92
N ALA A 13 -0.14 -7.78 13.58
CA ALA A 13 0.76 -7.89 12.42
C ALA A 13 1.79 -9.01 12.59
N VAL A 14 2.35 -9.19 13.79
CA VAL A 14 3.28 -10.26 14.12
C VAL A 14 2.59 -11.64 14.15
N ALA A 15 1.35 -11.73 14.61
CA ALA A 15 0.57 -12.96 14.62
C ALA A 15 0.25 -13.48 13.20
N ILE A 16 0.08 -12.61 12.22
CA ILE A 16 -0.13 -12.98 10.80
C ILE A 16 1.16 -13.58 10.21
N VAL A 17 2.33 -13.13 10.63
CA VAL A 17 3.63 -13.66 10.19
C VAL A 17 3.99 -14.99 10.89
N ALA A 18 3.46 -15.22 12.10
CA ALA A 18 3.76 -16.40 12.94
C ALA A 18 2.77 -17.56 12.77
N ALA A 19 1.83 -17.50 11.82
CA ALA A 19 0.91 -18.61 11.56
C ALA A 19 1.68 -19.87 11.11
N PRO A 20 1.47 -21.04 11.73
CA PRO A 20 2.24 -22.25 11.44
C PRO A 20 2.07 -22.69 9.98
N THR A 21 3.17 -22.83 9.30
CA THR A 21 3.34 -23.15 7.87
C THR A 21 3.08 -24.63 7.55
N GLN A 22 1.89 -25.16 7.81
CA GLN A 22 1.50 -26.46 7.28
C GLN A 22 0.68 -26.40 5.98
N ALA A 23 0.17 -25.25 5.60
CA ALA A 23 -0.26 -25.03 4.22
C ALA A 23 0.95 -24.43 3.47
N ARG A 24 1.41 -25.06 2.40
CA ARG A 24 2.43 -24.51 1.50
C ARG A 24 1.93 -23.17 0.93
N ALA A 25 2.09 -22.10 1.71
CA ALA A 25 1.84 -20.77 1.25
C ALA A 25 3.05 -20.38 0.37
N GLU A 26 2.77 -19.99 -0.87
CA GLU A 26 3.80 -19.43 -1.74
C GLU A 26 4.10 -18.02 -1.25
N GLY A 27 5.23 -17.85 -0.56
CA GLY A 27 5.73 -16.54 -0.17
C GLY A 27 6.23 -15.77 -1.37
N TYR A 28 6.02 -14.45 -1.40
CA TYR A 28 6.56 -13.60 -2.43
C TYR A 28 6.97 -12.22 -1.90
N VAL A 29 7.89 -11.59 -2.64
CA VAL A 29 8.26 -10.19 -2.48
C VAL A 29 8.12 -9.51 -3.84
N SER A 30 7.57 -8.30 -3.84
CA SER A 30 7.31 -7.54 -5.07
C SER A 30 7.69 -6.07 -4.90
N PRO A 31 8.92 -5.67 -5.25
CA PRO A 31 9.24 -4.26 -5.45
C PRO A 31 8.45 -3.70 -6.63
N TRP A 32 7.98 -2.46 -6.50
CA TRP A 32 7.15 -1.81 -7.50
C TRP A 32 7.44 -0.32 -7.63
N ALA A 33 7.10 0.24 -8.79
CA ALA A 33 7.01 1.67 -9.06
C ALA A 33 5.66 1.98 -9.71
N GLY A 34 5.15 3.20 -9.52
CA GLY A 34 3.83 3.56 -10.01
C GLY A 34 3.54 5.05 -9.94
N VAL A 35 2.29 5.37 -10.15
CA VAL A 35 1.77 6.75 -10.14
C VAL A 35 0.52 6.81 -9.28
N ASN A 36 0.48 7.78 -8.38
CA ASN A 36 -0.72 8.18 -7.67
C ASN A 36 -1.48 9.22 -8.47
N PHE A 37 -2.81 9.12 -8.52
CA PHE A 37 -3.67 10.06 -9.22
C PHE A 37 -5.06 10.14 -8.55
N GLY A 38 -5.83 11.14 -8.89
CA GLY A 38 -7.16 11.38 -8.33
C GLY A 38 -7.24 12.68 -7.54
N SER A 39 -8.35 12.92 -6.85
CA SER A 39 -8.71 14.25 -6.31
C SER A 39 -7.78 14.80 -5.23
N SER A 40 -7.04 13.94 -4.54
CA SER A 40 -6.08 14.39 -3.50
C SER A 40 -4.63 14.50 -4.00
N VAL A 41 -4.39 14.24 -5.29
CA VAL A 41 -3.07 14.25 -5.91
C VAL A 41 -3.00 15.33 -6.99
N ASP A 42 -1.94 16.13 -6.96
CA ASP A 42 -1.69 17.10 -8.01
C ASP A 42 -1.01 16.43 -9.23
N ASN A 43 -1.70 16.41 -10.37
CA ASN A 43 -1.17 16.05 -11.70
C ASN A 43 -0.41 14.70 -11.81
N GLY A 44 -0.79 13.69 -11.05
CA GLY A 44 -0.14 12.38 -11.11
C GLY A 44 1.28 12.39 -10.54
N ARG A 45 1.49 11.74 -9.40
CA ARG A 45 2.78 11.73 -8.67
C ARG A 45 3.39 10.34 -8.60
N GLY A 46 4.67 10.28 -8.84
CA GLY A 46 5.44 9.04 -8.75
C GLY A 46 5.40 8.45 -7.35
N ALA A 47 5.33 7.13 -7.27
CA ALA A 47 5.39 6.37 -6.04
C ALA A 47 6.20 5.10 -6.26
N PHE A 48 6.83 4.60 -5.22
CA PHE A 48 7.52 3.31 -5.25
C PHE A 48 7.44 2.63 -3.88
N GLY A 49 7.68 1.34 -3.87
CA GLY A 49 7.57 0.58 -2.64
C GLY A 49 7.82 -0.90 -2.81
N VAL A 50 7.37 -1.66 -1.82
CA VAL A 50 7.51 -3.11 -1.80
C VAL A 50 6.28 -3.75 -1.17
N ASN A 51 5.84 -4.85 -1.74
CA ASN A 51 4.85 -5.74 -1.15
C ASN A 51 5.51 -7.07 -0.81
N ALA A 52 5.16 -7.64 0.34
CA ALA A 52 5.59 -8.96 0.75
C ALA A 52 4.40 -9.73 1.30
N GLY A 53 4.25 -10.98 0.90
CA GLY A 53 3.08 -11.75 1.31
C GLY A 53 3.19 -13.23 1.01
N GLY A 54 2.09 -13.92 1.21
CA GLY A 54 1.97 -15.33 0.89
C GLY A 54 0.55 -15.71 0.54
N MET A 55 0.39 -16.66 -0.38
CA MET A 55 -0.91 -17.13 -0.85
C MET A 55 -0.99 -18.65 -0.72
N GLY A 56 -1.99 -19.15 0.00
CA GLY A 56 -2.29 -20.58 0.09
C GLY A 56 -2.87 -21.09 -1.24
N LYS A 57 -2.19 -22.03 -1.88
CA LYS A 57 -2.55 -22.59 -3.20
C LYS A 57 -2.80 -21.50 -4.27
N GLY A 58 -2.20 -20.32 -4.08
CA GLY A 58 -2.40 -19.17 -4.98
C GLY A 58 -3.78 -18.51 -4.97
N ILE A 59 -4.67 -18.89 -4.02
CA ILE A 59 -6.07 -18.42 -4.00
C ILE A 59 -6.28 -17.35 -2.93
N ILE A 60 -5.99 -17.66 -1.68
CA ILE A 60 -6.18 -16.72 -0.57
C ILE A 60 -4.87 -16.48 0.16
N GLY A 61 -4.60 -15.25 0.55
CA GLY A 61 -3.38 -14.91 1.25
C GLY A 61 -3.44 -13.59 1.99
N GLY A 62 -2.31 -13.29 2.62
CA GLY A 62 -2.04 -12.01 3.25
C GLY A 62 -0.86 -11.32 2.60
N GLU A 63 -0.89 -9.99 2.59
CA GLU A 63 0.16 -9.16 2.03
C GLU A 63 0.40 -7.95 2.93
N LEU A 64 1.65 -7.63 3.19
CA LEU A 64 2.09 -6.37 3.76
C LEU A 64 2.62 -5.48 2.64
N GLY A 65 2.17 -4.26 2.57
CA GLY A 65 2.59 -3.28 1.58
C GLY A 65 3.21 -2.06 2.24
N PHE A 66 4.32 -1.60 1.69
CA PHE A 66 4.96 -0.33 2.00
C PHE A 66 5.01 0.52 0.75
N GLY A 67 4.56 1.78 0.85
CA GLY A 67 4.61 2.76 -0.23
C GLY A 67 5.22 4.08 0.21
N TYR A 68 5.99 4.68 -0.68
CA TYR A 68 6.60 5.99 -0.52
C TYR A 68 6.28 6.86 -1.73
N SER A 69 5.73 8.03 -1.49
CA SER A 69 5.27 8.96 -2.52
C SER A 69 5.82 10.35 -2.24
N PRO A 70 6.95 10.73 -2.85
CA PRO A 70 7.51 12.07 -2.73
C PRO A 70 6.66 13.10 -3.50
N SER A 71 6.65 14.33 -3.03
CA SER A 71 5.98 15.48 -3.67
C SER A 71 4.51 15.21 -4.04
N PHE A 72 3.79 14.54 -3.14
CA PHE A 72 2.42 14.05 -3.38
C PHE A 72 1.42 15.17 -3.71
N PHE A 73 1.53 16.34 -3.05
CA PHE A 73 0.68 17.52 -3.25
C PHE A 73 1.26 18.54 -4.22
N GLY A 74 2.33 18.19 -4.95
CA GLY A 74 2.97 19.10 -5.89
C GLY A 74 4.27 19.71 -5.36
N THR A 75 5.00 20.37 -6.27
CA THR A 75 6.27 21.07 -6.00
C THR A 75 6.10 22.58 -5.95
N GLN A 76 4.86 23.10 -5.92
CA GLN A 76 4.61 24.54 -5.92
C GLN A 76 5.03 25.17 -4.60
N ASN A 77 5.47 26.43 -4.67
CA ASN A 77 6.15 27.21 -3.64
C ASN A 77 5.43 27.32 -2.28
N ASP A 78 4.16 26.88 -2.19
CA ASP A 78 3.34 27.05 -0.99
C ASP A 78 3.40 25.86 -0.01
N PHE A 79 3.76 24.66 -0.47
CA PHE A 79 3.72 23.43 0.35
C PHE A 79 5.09 22.82 0.67
N GLY A 80 6.20 23.36 0.19
CA GLY A 80 7.53 22.81 0.46
C GLY A 80 7.68 21.34 0.07
N ASN A 81 8.58 20.62 0.74
CA ASN A 81 8.71 19.19 0.56
C ASN A 81 7.55 18.47 1.27
N ASN A 82 6.78 17.71 0.51
CA ASN A 82 5.68 16.92 1.04
C ASN A 82 5.80 15.46 0.65
N THR A 83 5.44 14.56 1.55
CA THR A 83 5.64 13.12 1.37
C THR A 83 4.46 12.38 1.97
N VAL A 84 4.00 11.34 1.26
CA VAL A 84 3.03 10.39 1.79
C VAL A 84 3.70 9.02 1.88
N ILE A 85 3.62 8.41 3.06
CA ILE A 85 4.09 7.05 3.34
C ILE A 85 2.88 6.23 3.73
N ASP A 86 2.72 5.06 3.14
CA ASP A 86 1.68 4.12 3.53
C ASP A 86 2.25 2.76 3.93
N PHE A 87 1.63 2.17 4.95
CA PHE A 87 1.91 0.81 5.39
C PHE A 87 0.58 0.09 5.55
N MET A 88 0.34 -0.95 4.73
CA MET A 88 -0.94 -1.63 4.62
C MET A 88 -0.82 -3.12 4.89
N ALA A 89 -1.78 -3.68 5.64
CA ALA A 89 -1.99 -5.11 5.79
C ALA A 89 -3.25 -5.49 4.98
N ASN A 90 -3.08 -6.37 4.01
CA ASN A 90 -4.10 -6.71 3.02
C ASN A 90 -4.42 -8.19 3.06
N VAL A 91 -5.68 -8.51 2.77
CA VAL A 91 -6.09 -9.84 2.28
C VAL A 91 -6.05 -9.79 0.76
N ILE A 92 -5.55 -10.87 0.15
CA ILE A 92 -5.47 -11.03 -1.29
C ILE A 92 -6.21 -12.30 -1.72
N LEU A 93 -7.04 -12.18 -2.75
CA LEU A 93 -7.81 -13.27 -3.34
C LEU A 93 -7.46 -13.38 -4.81
N GLY A 94 -6.86 -14.49 -5.23
CA GLY A 94 -6.40 -14.71 -6.59
C GLY A 94 -6.99 -15.93 -7.23
N VAL A 95 -6.92 -16.00 -8.56
CA VAL A 95 -7.30 -17.17 -9.36
C VAL A 95 -6.06 -17.61 -10.15
N PRO A 96 -5.40 -18.74 -9.77
CA PRO A 96 -4.24 -19.22 -10.49
C PRO A 96 -4.67 -19.87 -11.83
N ILE A 97 -4.35 -19.22 -12.92
CA ILE A 97 -4.59 -19.72 -14.28
C ILE A 97 -3.25 -20.27 -14.80
N GLY A 98 -3.23 -21.55 -15.17
CA GLY A 98 -2.00 -22.27 -15.55
C GLY A 98 -1.32 -22.97 -14.38
N GLY A 99 -1.93 -22.97 -13.19
CA GLY A 99 -1.39 -23.64 -11.99
C GLY A 99 -0.62 -22.71 -11.07
N THR A 100 0.02 -23.31 -10.05
CA THR A 100 0.79 -22.59 -9.03
C THR A 100 2.30 -22.69 -9.26
N HIS A 101 2.75 -23.51 -10.19
CA HIS A 101 4.15 -23.70 -10.58
C HIS A 101 4.36 -23.40 -12.05
N GLY A 102 5.56 -22.95 -12.39
CA GLY A 102 5.90 -22.56 -13.76
C GLY A 102 5.31 -21.25 -14.22
N ALA A 103 5.21 -21.10 -15.54
CA ALA A 103 4.58 -19.95 -16.17
C ALA A 103 3.07 -19.97 -15.94
N GLY A 104 2.50 -18.82 -15.58
CA GLY A 104 1.07 -18.71 -15.31
C GLY A 104 0.63 -17.29 -15.04
N VAL A 105 -0.67 -17.07 -15.04
CA VAL A 105 -1.26 -15.77 -14.78
C VAL A 105 -2.19 -15.87 -13.57
N ARG A 106 -2.11 -14.88 -12.68
CA ARG A 106 -2.93 -14.83 -11.46
C ARG A 106 -3.58 -13.45 -11.32
N PRO A 107 -4.78 -13.25 -11.90
CA PRO A 107 -5.60 -12.11 -11.53
C PRO A 107 -6.00 -12.21 -10.05
N TYR A 108 -6.08 -11.07 -9.38
CA TYR A 108 -6.41 -11.01 -7.96
C TYR A 108 -7.15 -9.74 -7.61
N ALA A 109 -7.91 -9.80 -6.52
CA ALA A 109 -8.44 -8.67 -5.80
C ALA A 109 -7.76 -8.56 -4.43
N THR A 110 -7.67 -7.36 -3.89
CA THR A 110 -7.06 -7.10 -2.60
C THR A 110 -7.84 -6.02 -1.85
N ALA A 111 -7.89 -6.15 -0.53
CA ALA A 111 -8.40 -5.13 0.35
C ALA A 111 -7.68 -5.19 1.70
N GLY A 112 -7.50 -4.05 2.36
CA GLY A 112 -6.79 -4.02 3.62
C GLY A 112 -6.92 -2.72 4.37
N LEU A 113 -6.32 -2.72 5.55
CA LEU A 113 -6.26 -1.60 6.48
C LEU A 113 -4.80 -1.29 6.80
N GLY A 114 -4.52 -0.04 7.15
CA GLY A 114 -3.16 0.34 7.51
C GLY A 114 -3.03 1.78 7.93
N LEU A 115 -1.80 2.26 7.96
CA LEU A 115 -1.45 3.61 8.35
C LEU A 115 -1.02 4.41 7.11
N ILE A 116 -1.56 5.60 6.98
CA ILE A 116 -1.14 6.60 6.00
C ILE A 116 -0.53 7.75 6.78
N ARG A 117 0.75 8.00 6.56
CA ARG A 117 1.48 9.11 7.15
C ARG A 117 1.72 10.18 6.12
N THR A 118 1.20 11.37 6.39
CA THR A 118 1.44 12.56 5.58
C THR A 118 2.45 13.44 6.32
N GLN A 119 3.51 13.86 5.64
CA GLN A 119 4.50 14.81 6.13
C GLN A 119 4.49 16.03 5.19
N ILE A 120 4.38 17.21 5.78
CA ILE A 120 4.47 18.49 5.08
C ILE A 120 5.54 19.30 5.80
N ASP A 121 6.65 19.56 5.13
CA ASP A 121 7.69 20.48 5.60
C ASP A 121 7.40 21.86 4.99
N GLY A 122 6.77 22.74 5.76
CA GLY A 122 6.37 24.07 5.33
C GLY A 122 7.55 24.89 4.82
N GLY A 123 7.36 25.53 3.66
CA GLY A 123 8.28 26.52 3.12
C GLY A 123 8.37 27.78 3.98
N THR A 124 9.16 28.74 3.58
CA THR A 124 9.69 29.91 4.30
C THR A 124 8.67 30.80 5.05
N VAL A 125 7.36 30.65 4.81
CA VAL A 125 6.31 31.52 5.36
C VAL A 125 5.53 30.90 6.54
N ALA A 126 5.50 29.58 6.67
CA ALA A 126 4.85 28.92 7.79
C ALA A 126 5.69 27.74 8.26
N LYS A 127 6.38 27.88 9.41
CA LYS A 127 7.00 26.76 10.14
C LYS A 127 5.91 25.86 10.74
N VAL A 128 5.12 25.18 9.90
CA VAL A 128 4.17 24.17 10.34
C VAL A 128 4.74 22.82 9.94
N GLN A 129 5.55 22.25 10.82
CA GLN A 129 5.88 20.83 10.75
C GLN A 129 4.64 20.06 11.21
N SER A 130 3.86 19.54 10.29
CA SER A 130 2.71 18.69 10.60
C SER A 130 2.98 17.28 10.11
N SER A 131 3.06 16.36 11.05
CA SER A 131 3.11 14.92 10.78
C SER A 131 1.82 14.30 11.30
N ASN A 132 0.97 13.82 10.42
CA ASN A 132 -0.27 13.15 10.79
C ASN A 132 -0.19 11.66 10.43
N ASN A 133 -0.60 10.81 11.37
CA ASN A 133 -0.71 9.37 11.16
C ASN A 133 -2.19 9.01 11.21
N ASP A 134 -2.74 8.67 10.06
CA ASP A 134 -4.15 8.36 9.92
C ASP A 134 -4.35 6.87 9.62
N LEU A 135 -5.40 6.29 10.21
CA LEU A 135 -5.85 4.97 9.81
C LEU A 135 -6.55 5.09 8.45
N GLY A 136 -6.13 4.26 7.51
CA GLY A 136 -6.70 4.20 6.18
C GLY A 136 -7.06 2.78 5.77
N TRP A 137 -7.79 2.67 4.66
CA TRP A 137 -8.06 1.42 4.00
C TRP A 137 -7.72 1.51 2.52
N ASN A 138 -7.46 0.37 1.91
CA ASN A 138 -7.31 0.26 0.47
C ASN A 138 -8.15 -0.89 -0.07
N ALA A 139 -8.52 -0.79 -1.34
CA ALA A 139 -9.09 -1.89 -2.11
C ALA A 139 -8.62 -1.77 -3.56
N GLY A 140 -8.41 -2.89 -4.21
CA GLY A 140 -7.91 -2.88 -5.58
C GLY A 140 -7.90 -4.25 -6.23
N ALA A 141 -7.37 -4.26 -7.44
CA ALA A 141 -7.19 -5.47 -8.22
C ALA A 141 -5.90 -5.40 -9.03
N GLY A 142 -5.39 -6.54 -9.43
CA GLY A 142 -4.18 -6.63 -10.23
C GLY A 142 -4.02 -7.99 -10.89
N VAL A 143 -2.90 -8.13 -11.56
CA VAL A 143 -2.50 -9.38 -12.21
C VAL A 143 -1.03 -9.64 -11.93
N MET A 144 -0.70 -10.85 -11.52
CA MET A 144 0.66 -11.38 -11.48
C MET A 144 0.85 -12.31 -12.68
N GLY A 145 1.86 -12.09 -13.50
CA GLY A 145 2.26 -12.95 -14.60
C GLY A 145 3.61 -13.55 -14.30
N TYR A 146 3.68 -14.87 -14.14
CA TYR A 146 4.92 -15.61 -13.87
C TYR A 146 5.51 -16.16 -15.16
N PHE A 147 6.79 -15.97 -15.35
CA PHE A 147 7.54 -16.54 -16.47
C PHE A 147 8.24 -17.84 -16.08
N THR A 148 8.59 -17.94 -14.81
CA THR A 148 9.25 -19.12 -14.18
C THR A 148 8.58 -19.42 -12.85
N ASP A 149 9.07 -20.44 -12.15
CA ASP A 149 8.65 -20.75 -10.77
C ASP A 149 8.92 -19.61 -9.79
N HIS A 150 9.90 -18.75 -10.07
CA HIS A 150 10.40 -17.80 -9.08
C HIS A 150 10.19 -16.34 -9.48
N VAL A 151 10.05 -16.02 -10.78
CA VAL A 151 10.05 -14.63 -11.26
C VAL A 151 8.87 -14.35 -12.16
N GLY A 152 8.26 -13.20 -11.95
CA GLY A 152 7.17 -12.68 -12.74
C GLY A 152 7.09 -11.17 -12.70
N ILE A 153 6.05 -10.64 -13.33
CA ILE A 153 5.67 -9.23 -13.28
C ILE A 153 4.32 -9.10 -12.61
N ARG A 154 4.07 -7.92 -12.03
CA ARG A 154 2.83 -7.58 -11.36
C ARG A 154 2.35 -6.23 -11.84
N GLY A 155 1.08 -6.15 -12.25
CA GLY A 155 0.35 -4.90 -12.46
C GLY A 155 -0.75 -4.76 -11.42
N ASP A 156 -0.94 -3.56 -10.85
CA ASP A 156 -1.82 -3.33 -9.70
C ASP A 156 -2.51 -1.98 -9.82
N LEU A 157 -3.80 -1.94 -9.52
CA LEU A 157 -4.58 -0.71 -9.40
C LEU A 157 -5.30 -0.72 -8.07
N ARG A 158 -5.02 0.27 -7.20
CA ARG A 158 -5.58 0.39 -5.85
C ARG A 158 -6.17 1.76 -5.59
N TYR A 159 -7.27 1.75 -4.87
CA TYR A 159 -7.89 2.91 -4.27
C TYR A 159 -7.52 2.98 -2.79
N PHE A 160 -7.10 4.14 -2.33
CA PHE A 160 -6.75 4.42 -0.93
C PHE A 160 -7.66 5.49 -0.37
N ARG A 161 -8.08 5.33 0.87
CA ARG A 161 -8.91 6.30 1.57
C ARG A 161 -8.64 6.32 3.07
N ASN A 162 -8.65 7.52 3.63
CA ASN A 162 -8.57 7.75 5.06
C ASN A 162 -9.88 7.41 5.76
N ILE A 163 -9.82 6.79 6.96
CA ILE A 163 -11.01 6.46 7.78
C ILE A 163 -11.30 7.62 8.75
N GLN A 164 -10.26 8.33 9.22
CA GLN A 164 -10.40 9.41 10.21
C GLN A 164 -10.34 10.77 9.51
N GLY A 165 -11.41 11.54 9.65
CA GLY A 165 -11.42 12.96 9.31
C GLY A 165 -10.85 13.76 10.49
N ASN A 166 -9.61 14.21 10.41
CA ASN A 166 -9.07 15.20 11.32
C ASN A 166 -9.14 16.59 10.66
N VAL A 167 -9.84 17.52 11.31
CA VAL A 167 -9.84 18.92 10.90
C VAL A 167 -8.64 19.58 11.57
N ILE A 168 -7.62 19.94 10.80
CA ILE A 168 -6.49 20.75 11.26
C ILE A 168 -6.57 22.10 10.55
N ASN A 169 -6.68 23.18 11.32
CA ASN A 169 -6.68 24.57 10.80
C ASN A 169 -7.66 24.84 9.66
N ASN A 170 -8.92 24.43 9.77
CA ASN A 170 -9.98 24.62 8.77
C ASN A 170 -9.77 23.84 7.45
N ILE A 171 -8.81 22.94 7.35
CA ILE A 171 -8.65 22.03 6.22
C ILE A 171 -9.29 20.71 6.60
N ASP A 172 -10.37 20.35 5.93
CA ASP A 172 -11.11 19.10 6.13
C ASP A 172 -10.38 17.96 5.39
N PHE A 173 -9.52 17.23 6.12
CA PHE A 173 -8.88 16.00 5.61
C PHE A 173 -9.82 14.79 5.60
N GLY A 174 -11.10 14.97 5.90
CA GLY A 174 -12.09 13.89 5.97
C GLY A 174 -12.39 13.18 4.63
N LYS A 175 -11.78 13.63 3.54
CA LYS A 175 -11.98 13.06 2.20
C LYS A 175 -10.67 12.75 1.47
N PHE A 176 -9.56 12.54 2.19
CA PHE A 176 -8.31 12.18 1.54
C PHE A 176 -8.43 10.81 0.88
N HIS A 177 -8.38 10.78 -0.44
CA HIS A 177 -8.44 9.57 -1.23
C HIS A 177 -7.71 9.73 -2.56
N TYR A 178 -7.13 8.65 -3.03
CA TYR A 178 -6.41 8.62 -4.30
C TYR A 178 -6.37 7.21 -4.88
N TRP A 179 -6.06 7.14 -6.15
CA TRP A 179 -5.76 5.92 -6.87
C TRP A 179 -4.25 5.76 -7.05
N ARG A 180 -3.78 4.52 -7.05
CA ARG A 180 -2.41 4.16 -7.40
C ARG A 180 -2.42 3.08 -8.46
N GLY A 181 -1.81 3.37 -9.62
CA GLY A 181 -1.43 2.39 -10.63
C GLY A 181 0.04 2.04 -10.46
N SER A 182 0.39 0.77 -10.39
CA SER A 182 1.78 0.33 -10.23
C SER A 182 2.13 -0.88 -11.07
N ILE A 183 3.40 -0.98 -11.40
CA ILE A 183 4.01 -2.16 -12.02
C ILE A 183 5.22 -2.57 -11.19
N GLY A 184 5.46 -3.86 -11.08
CA GLY A 184 6.56 -4.40 -10.30
C GLY A 184 7.04 -5.75 -10.77
N VAL A 185 8.14 -6.20 -10.19
CA VAL A 185 8.62 -7.57 -10.30
C VAL A 185 8.07 -8.35 -9.12
N VAL A 186 7.64 -9.58 -9.33
CA VAL A 186 7.26 -10.49 -8.26
C VAL A 186 8.26 -11.65 -8.23
N ILE A 187 8.79 -11.92 -7.02
CA ILE A 187 9.77 -12.96 -6.74
C ILE A 187 9.17 -13.87 -5.67
N ARG A 188 9.09 -15.16 -5.92
CA ARG A 188 8.57 -16.18 -5.00
C ARG A 188 9.55 -17.33 -4.77
#